data_5b520911647bd8d2e6b7dd32668c4c55
#
_entry.id   5b520911647bd8d2e6b7dd32668c4c55
#
_cell.length_a   1.000
_cell.length_b   1.000
_cell.length_c   1.000
_cell.angle_alpha   90.00
_cell.angle_beta   90.00
_cell.angle_gamma   90.00
#
_symmetry.space_group_name_H-M   'P 1'
#
loop_
_entity.id
_entity.type
_entity.pdbx_description
1 polymer ?
#
loop_
_entity_poly.entity_id
_entity_poly.type
_entity_poly.pdbx_seq_one_letter_code
_entity_poly.pdbx_strand_id
1 'polypeptide(L)'
;MRENVCKVTIGGLLHDVGKTLFRCGDGRSHAESGYAFLRERAQLEDEEILLQVRYHHAAGIKSAHLPVNSLAYITYIADNIASAADRRKADDQGRGFSRDLPLDSIFNLLNGNDTHAKYRPDFLKEGINFPTEKSVSYDQSFYGKCVDNICDAVKGIYFNQAYLNSILEILEANLSFVPSSTSEEEVADVSLYDHSKLTAAMGCCILQYMETRKEEDYYDRLFVHAQQFYDEKAFLLYSIDISGIQDFIYTITSEGALKALR
;
A
#
# COMPACT_ATOMS: atom_id res chain seq x y z
N MET A 1 7.83 -19.17 5.34
CA MET A 1 7.31 -18.42 4.16
C MET A 1 8.38 -18.49 3.08
N ARG A 2 8.01 -18.62 1.81
CA ARG A 2 9.01 -18.63 0.73
C ARG A 2 9.64 -17.24 0.62
N GLU A 3 10.92 -17.17 0.31
CA GLU A 3 11.68 -15.92 0.28
C GLU A 3 11.09 -14.90 -0.70
N ASN A 4 10.74 -15.32 -1.93
CA ASN A 4 10.13 -14.44 -2.92
C ASN A 4 8.78 -13.86 -2.47
N VAL A 5 7.97 -14.61 -1.72
CA VAL A 5 6.73 -14.09 -1.14
C VAL A 5 7.03 -12.96 -0.16
N CYS A 6 8.06 -13.12 0.70
CA CYS A 6 8.49 -12.04 1.59
C CYS A 6 8.98 -10.81 0.81
N LYS A 7 9.81 -11.02 -0.23
CA LYS A 7 10.35 -9.93 -1.05
C LYS A 7 9.25 -9.17 -1.79
N VAL A 8 8.27 -9.88 -2.37
CA VAL A 8 7.12 -9.23 -3.02
C VAL A 8 6.25 -8.48 -2.00
N THR A 9 6.04 -9.08 -0.82
CA THR A 9 5.29 -8.39 0.24
C THR A 9 5.98 -7.10 0.66
N ILE A 10 7.28 -7.15 0.97
CA ILE A 10 8.05 -5.98 1.41
C ILE A 10 8.15 -4.96 0.27
N GLY A 11 8.43 -5.40 -0.96
CA GLY A 11 8.48 -4.53 -2.13
C GLY A 11 7.16 -3.82 -2.38
N GLY A 12 6.03 -4.54 -2.34
CA GLY A 12 4.69 -3.96 -2.48
C GLY A 12 4.33 -3.01 -1.33
N LEU A 13 4.74 -3.29 -0.09
CA LEU A 13 4.53 -2.39 1.04
C LEU A 13 5.35 -1.10 0.94
N LEU A 14 6.52 -1.14 0.32
CA LEU A 14 7.46 -0.02 0.27
C LEU A 14 7.52 0.68 -1.10
N HIS A 15 6.83 0.17 -2.14
CA HIS A 15 6.98 0.69 -3.51
C HIS A 15 6.75 2.20 -3.61
N ASP A 16 5.78 2.71 -2.87
CA ASP A 16 5.35 4.10 -2.87
C ASP A 16 5.88 4.94 -1.69
N VAL A 17 6.84 4.42 -0.91
CA VAL A 17 7.42 5.15 0.24
C VAL A 17 7.99 6.52 -0.16
N GLY A 18 8.44 6.66 -1.41
CA GLY A 18 8.92 7.93 -1.96
C GLY A 18 7.88 9.05 -2.01
N LYS A 19 6.58 8.75 -1.92
CA LYS A 19 5.53 9.78 -1.80
C LYS A 19 5.60 10.55 -0.49
N THR A 20 6.10 9.91 0.59
CA THR A 20 6.38 10.63 1.85
C THR A 20 7.57 11.57 1.72
N LEU A 21 8.61 11.16 0.97
CA LEU A 21 9.77 12.01 0.68
C LEU A 21 9.40 13.19 -0.23
N PHE A 22 8.56 12.99 -1.24
CA PHE A 22 8.01 14.07 -2.05
C PHE A 22 7.32 15.11 -1.17
N ARG A 23 6.53 14.68 -0.18
CA ARG A 23 5.88 15.58 0.80
C ARG A 23 6.89 16.24 1.75
N CYS A 24 8.09 15.70 1.91
CA CYS A 24 9.19 16.36 2.62
C CYS A 24 9.98 17.35 1.77
N GLY A 25 9.67 17.48 0.48
CA GLY A 25 10.33 18.41 -0.41
C GLY A 25 11.31 17.79 -1.39
N ASP A 26 11.43 16.45 -1.45
CA ASP A 26 12.23 15.78 -2.48
C ASP A 26 11.66 16.09 -3.88
N GLY A 27 12.53 16.50 -4.80
CA GLY A 27 12.15 16.89 -6.16
C GLY A 27 12.25 15.77 -7.20
N ARG A 28 12.73 14.59 -6.81
CA ARG A 28 12.82 13.42 -7.69
C ARG A 28 11.43 12.78 -7.88
N SER A 29 11.30 11.88 -8.85
CA SER A 29 10.13 11.00 -8.91
C SER A 29 10.05 10.16 -7.62
N HIS A 30 8.84 9.82 -7.16
CA HIS A 30 8.69 9.05 -5.92
C HIS A 30 9.36 7.65 -6.00
N ALA A 31 9.38 7.03 -7.18
CA ALA A 31 10.10 5.77 -7.40
C ALA A 31 11.60 5.92 -7.16
N GLU A 32 12.22 6.96 -7.70
CA GLU A 32 13.65 7.22 -7.50
C GLU A 32 13.97 7.71 -6.08
N SER A 33 13.10 8.55 -5.49
CA SER A 33 13.21 8.97 -4.08
C SER A 33 13.14 7.79 -3.13
N GLY A 34 12.17 6.89 -3.34
CA GLY A 34 12.00 5.69 -2.53
C GLY A 34 13.19 4.75 -2.64
N TYR A 35 13.68 4.50 -3.86
CA TYR A 35 14.88 3.70 -4.09
C TYR A 35 16.10 4.27 -3.37
N ALA A 36 16.39 5.55 -3.57
CA ALA A 36 17.56 6.21 -2.96
C ALA A 36 17.45 6.22 -1.43
N PHE A 37 16.26 6.48 -0.88
CA PHE A 37 16.00 6.42 0.55
C PHE A 37 16.28 5.04 1.13
N LEU A 38 15.75 3.99 0.53
CA LEU A 38 15.95 2.62 1.02
C LEU A 38 17.40 2.19 0.90
N ARG A 39 18.06 2.49 -0.22
CA ARG A 39 19.45 2.11 -0.47
C ARG A 39 20.45 2.86 0.42
N GLU A 40 20.35 4.18 0.44
CA GLU A 40 21.40 5.04 1.03
C GLU A 40 21.15 5.30 2.51
N ARG A 41 19.89 5.53 2.90
CA ARG A 41 19.55 5.92 4.27
C ARG A 41 19.15 4.72 5.13
N ALA A 42 18.26 3.87 4.65
CA ALA A 42 17.85 2.65 5.34
C ALA A 42 18.85 1.49 5.17
N GLN A 43 19.84 1.64 4.29
CA GLN A 43 20.88 0.64 4.04
C GLN A 43 20.32 -0.74 3.66
N LEU A 44 19.23 -0.74 2.89
CA LEU A 44 18.67 -1.95 2.34
C LEU A 44 19.55 -2.50 1.23
N GLU A 45 19.99 -3.75 1.35
CA GLU A 45 20.88 -4.40 0.40
C GLU A 45 20.19 -5.37 -0.56
N ASP A 46 18.94 -5.76 -0.26
CA ASP A 46 18.20 -6.70 -1.12
C ASP A 46 17.79 -6.04 -2.44
N GLU A 47 18.49 -6.44 -3.51
CA GLU A 47 18.33 -5.83 -4.84
C GLU A 47 16.92 -6.06 -5.41
N GLU A 48 16.31 -7.24 -5.19
CA GLU A 48 14.96 -7.51 -5.71
C GLU A 48 13.89 -6.63 -5.06
N ILE A 49 14.03 -6.25 -3.79
CA ILE A 49 13.12 -5.29 -3.15
C ILE A 49 13.37 -3.88 -3.69
N LEU A 50 14.64 -3.49 -3.84
CA LEU A 50 15.03 -2.19 -4.38
C LEU A 50 14.53 -2.00 -5.82
N LEU A 51 14.64 -3.03 -6.67
CA LEU A 51 14.14 -3.00 -8.05
C LEU A 51 12.61 -2.84 -8.10
N GLN A 52 11.86 -3.48 -7.21
CA GLN A 52 10.41 -3.31 -7.10
C GLN A 52 10.05 -1.86 -6.82
N VAL A 53 10.74 -1.21 -5.87
CA VAL A 53 10.50 0.20 -5.52
C VAL A 53 10.87 1.14 -6.66
N ARG A 54 11.99 0.88 -7.34
CA ARG A 54 12.47 1.76 -8.41
C ARG A 54 11.68 1.63 -9.70
N TYR A 55 11.21 0.43 -10.02
CA TYR A 55 10.67 0.10 -11.34
C TYR A 55 9.20 -0.38 -11.30
N HIS A 56 8.39 0.12 -10.38
CA HIS A 56 6.95 -0.20 -10.34
C HIS A 56 6.11 0.56 -11.38
N HIS A 57 6.70 1.41 -12.21
CA HIS A 57 6.01 2.13 -13.30
C HIS A 57 6.50 1.73 -14.68
N ALA A 58 5.58 1.72 -15.67
CA ALA A 58 5.86 1.31 -17.04
C ALA A 58 7.03 2.08 -17.68
N ALA A 59 7.16 3.38 -17.42
CA ALA A 59 8.25 4.19 -17.97
C ALA A 59 9.61 3.73 -17.43
N GLY A 60 9.70 3.41 -16.14
CA GLY A 60 10.90 2.87 -15.51
C GLY A 60 11.27 1.50 -16.07
N ILE A 61 10.31 0.58 -16.15
CA ILE A 61 10.52 -0.76 -16.71
C ILE A 61 11.05 -0.71 -18.15
N LYS A 62 10.48 0.14 -19.00
CA LYS A 62 10.90 0.30 -20.41
C LYS A 62 12.37 0.72 -20.57
N SER A 63 12.87 1.49 -19.63
CA SER A 63 14.25 1.98 -19.64
C SER A 63 15.23 1.07 -18.90
N ALA A 64 14.75 0.14 -18.09
CA ALA A 64 15.56 -0.77 -17.30
C ALA A 64 15.80 -2.09 -18.05
N HIS A 65 16.98 -2.64 -17.90
CA HIS A 65 17.30 -3.99 -18.38
C HIS A 65 17.16 -4.99 -17.23
N LEU A 66 15.90 -5.22 -16.81
CA LEU A 66 15.61 -6.15 -15.73
C LEU A 66 15.67 -7.61 -16.22
N PRO A 67 16.07 -8.56 -15.36
CA PRO A 67 15.90 -9.97 -15.63
C PRO A 67 14.42 -10.30 -15.92
N VAL A 68 14.15 -11.23 -16.83
CA VAL A 68 12.77 -11.57 -17.24
C VAL A 68 11.90 -12.07 -16.08
N ASN A 69 12.50 -12.59 -15.03
CA ASN A 69 11.86 -13.09 -13.81
C ASN A 69 11.95 -12.12 -12.62
N SER A 70 12.29 -10.82 -12.84
CA SER A 70 12.35 -9.84 -11.76
C SER A 70 10.98 -9.64 -11.11
N LEU A 71 10.95 -9.57 -9.77
CA LEU A 71 9.74 -9.32 -8.98
C LEU A 71 9.15 -7.93 -9.23
N ALA A 72 9.91 -7.01 -9.83
CA ALA A 72 9.42 -5.68 -10.19
C ALA A 72 8.21 -5.73 -11.16
N TYR A 73 8.13 -6.73 -12.04
CA TYR A 73 6.97 -6.91 -12.93
C TYR A 73 5.71 -7.29 -12.15
N ILE A 74 5.87 -8.07 -11.08
CA ILE A 74 4.76 -8.47 -10.20
C ILE A 74 4.23 -7.24 -9.46
N THR A 75 5.12 -6.45 -8.88
CA THR A 75 4.74 -5.20 -8.18
C THR A 75 4.11 -4.20 -9.13
N TYR A 76 4.61 -4.07 -10.37
CA TYR A 76 4.02 -3.22 -11.40
C TYR A 76 2.55 -3.57 -11.69
N ILE A 77 2.24 -4.85 -11.90
CA ILE A 77 0.85 -5.28 -12.13
C ILE A 77 0.00 -5.13 -10.88
N ALA A 78 0.55 -5.46 -9.70
CA ALA A 78 -0.15 -5.35 -8.44
C ALA A 78 -0.54 -3.89 -8.11
N ASP A 79 0.38 -2.94 -8.33
CA ASP A 79 0.12 -1.50 -8.19
C ASP A 79 -0.94 -1.02 -9.19
N ASN A 80 -0.88 -1.43 -10.45
CA ASN A 80 -1.89 -1.07 -11.44
C ASN A 80 -3.29 -1.58 -11.05
N ILE A 81 -3.41 -2.79 -10.51
CA ILE A 81 -4.68 -3.34 -10.02
C ILE A 81 -5.17 -2.54 -8.81
N ALA A 82 -4.32 -2.28 -7.81
CA ALA A 82 -4.65 -1.49 -6.65
C ALA A 82 -5.06 -0.06 -7.05
N SER A 83 -4.27 0.59 -7.90
CA SER A 83 -4.57 1.93 -8.43
C SER A 83 -5.88 2.00 -9.19
N ALA A 84 -6.25 0.97 -9.95
CA ALA A 84 -7.53 0.92 -10.65
C ALA A 84 -8.73 0.84 -9.68
N ALA A 85 -8.54 0.26 -8.49
CA ALA A 85 -9.56 0.18 -7.45
C ALA A 85 -9.68 1.49 -6.66
N ASP A 86 -8.55 2.18 -6.40
CA ASP A 86 -8.50 3.34 -5.48
C ASP A 86 -8.66 4.68 -6.18
N ARG A 87 -8.27 4.82 -7.46
CA ARG A 87 -8.22 6.13 -8.12
C ARG A 87 -9.54 6.50 -8.76
N ARG A 88 -10.15 7.54 -8.25
CA ARG A 88 -11.35 8.18 -8.82
C ARG A 88 -11.02 9.59 -9.26
N LYS A 89 -11.61 10.03 -10.36
CA LYS A 89 -11.45 11.41 -10.84
C LYS A 89 -12.16 12.39 -9.91
N ALA A 90 -11.51 13.48 -9.59
CA ALA A 90 -12.13 14.60 -8.89
C ALA A 90 -13.00 15.41 -9.86
N ASP A 91 -14.14 15.94 -9.37
CA ASP A 91 -15.04 16.76 -10.18
C ASP A 91 -14.43 18.12 -10.49
N ASP A 92 -13.72 18.73 -9.52
CA ASP A 92 -12.95 19.97 -9.69
C ASP A 92 -11.49 19.63 -9.96
N GLN A 93 -11.11 19.60 -11.24
CA GLN A 93 -9.79 19.20 -11.66
C GLN A 93 -8.76 20.32 -11.52
N GLY A 94 -7.98 20.27 -10.44
CA GLY A 94 -6.62 20.81 -10.44
C GLY A 94 -5.77 20.12 -11.52
N ARG A 95 -4.62 20.70 -11.86
CA ARG A 95 -3.65 20.03 -12.75
C ARG A 95 -2.31 19.96 -12.05
N GLY A 96 -1.77 18.76 -11.94
CA GLY A 96 -0.45 18.54 -11.40
C GLY A 96 -0.42 17.69 -10.13
N PHE A 97 0.67 17.84 -9.38
CA PHE A 97 0.92 17.08 -8.14
C PHE A 97 1.10 18.05 -6.97
N SER A 98 0.37 17.84 -5.90
CA SER A 98 0.43 18.66 -4.69
C SER A 98 1.06 17.89 -3.53
N ARG A 99 1.93 18.58 -2.77
CA ARG A 99 2.47 18.09 -1.49
C ARG A 99 1.49 18.27 -0.35
N ASP A 100 0.57 19.20 -0.50
CA ASP A 100 -0.32 19.70 0.55
C ASP A 100 -1.66 18.95 0.59
N LEU A 101 -1.87 18.04 -0.37
CA LEU A 101 -3.13 17.30 -0.49
C LEU A 101 -3.36 16.47 0.78
N PRO A 102 -4.42 16.75 1.58
CA PRO A 102 -4.77 15.94 2.73
C PRO A 102 -5.57 14.71 2.33
N LEU A 103 -5.73 13.75 3.24
CA LEU A 103 -6.60 12.61 3.05
C LEU A 103 -8.07 13.03 3.19
N ASP A 104 -8.85 12.82 2.14
CA ASP A 104 -10.29 13.01 2.15
C ASP A 104 -10.98 11.89 2.95
N SER A 105 -12.10 12.22 3.58
CA SER A 105 -12.92 11.21 4.25
C SER A 105 -13.68 10.38 3.23
N ILE A 106 -13.63 9.06 3.34
CA ILE A 106 -14.44 8.14 2.53
C ILE A 106 -15.95 8.41 2.71
N PHE A 107 -16.35 8.99 3.85
CA PHE A 107 -17.75 9.33 4.12
C PHE A 107 -18.24 10.57 3.36
N ASN A 108 -17.37 11.30 2.68
CA ASN A 108 -17.79 12.44 1.87
C ASN A 108 -18.78 12.04 0.76
N LEU A 109 -18.58 10.85 0.17
CA LEU A 109 -19.38 10.36 -0.96
C LEU A 109 -20.30 9.18 -0.60
N LEU A 110 -20.15 8.60 0.58
CA LEU A 110 -20.99 7.47 1.01
C LEU A 110 -22.44 7.93 1.30
N ASN A 111 -23.40 7.10 0.93
CA ASN A 111 -24.83 7.31 1.16
C ASN A 111 -25.40 8.61 0.53
N GLY A 112 -24.77 9.11 -0.53
CA GLY A 112 -25.18 10.35 -1.19
C GLY A 112 -24.84 11.61 -0.39
N ASN A 113 -23.87 11.53 0.51
CA ASN A 113 -23.32 12.69 1.20
C ASN A 113 -22.64 13.63 0.19
N ASP A 114 -22.71 14.92 0.48
CA ASP A 114 -22.00 15.97 -0.25
C ASP A 114 -21.24 16.81 0.78
N THR A 115 -20.21 16.21 1.35
CA THR A 115 -19.33 16.82 2.37
C THR A 115 -17.89 16.86 1.86
N HIS A 116 -17.06 17.72 2.45
CA HIS A 116 -15.66 17.92 2.06
C HIS A 116 -14.73 17.77 3.27
N ALA A 117 -15.07 16.85 4.16
CA ALA A 117 -14.30 16.59 5.36
C ALA A 117 -12.97 15.90 5.05
N LYS A 118 -11.90 16.33 5.72
CA LYS A 118 -10.53 15.90 5.51
C LYS A 118 -9.88 15.50 6.83
N TYR A 119 -8.97 14.53 6.77
CA TYR A 119 -8.18 14.15 7.93
C TYR A 119 -6.94 15.04 8.05
N ARG A 120 -6.59 15.37 9.28
CA ARG A 120 -5.30 15.98 9.57
C ARG A 120 -4.22 14.91 9.49
N PRO A 121 -3.04 15.20 8.90
CA PRO A 121 -1.90 14.32 8.99
C PRO A 121 -1.57 14.07 10.47
N ASP A 122 -1.64 12.83 10.90
CA ASP A 122 -1.33 12.39 12.26
C ASP A 122 -0.88 10.93 12.26
N PHE A 123 -0.21 10.50 13.31
CA PHE A 123 0.08 9.10 13.56
C PHE A 123 -1.17 8.41 14.10
N LEU A 124 -1.31 7.13 13.77
CA LEU A 124 -2.32 6.30 14.44
C LEU A 124 -1.88 6.12 15.91
N LYS A 125 -2.69 6.60 16.84
CA LYS A 125 -2.44 6.58 18.27
C LYS A 125 -3.73 6.39 19.05
N GLU A 126 -3.63 6.25 20.36
CA GLU A 126 -4.81 6.27 21.22
C GLU A 126 -5.61 7.56 21.01
N GLY A 127 -6.89 7.42 20.79
CA GLY A 127 -7.80 8.51 20.46
C GLY A 127 -8.26 8.45 19.01
N ILE A 128 -9.23 9.29 18.69
CA ILE A 128 -9.89 9.27 17.38
C ILE A 128 -9.48 10.54 16.62
N ASN A 129 -8.97 10.35 15.40
CA ASN A 129 -8.77 11.42 14.44
C ASN A 129 -10.04 11.57 13.61
N PHE A 130 -10.89 12.52 13.94
CA PHE A 130 -12.10 12.81 13.18
C PHE A 130 -11.79 13.71 11.98
N PRO A 131 -12.41 13.45 10.83
CA PRO A 131 -12.31 14.34 9.68
C PRO A 131 -13.00 15.69 9.98
N THR A 132 -12.55 16.73 9.33
CA THR A 132 -13.04 18.09 9.52
C THR A 132 -13.22 18.81 8.16
N GLU A 133 -14.28 19.62 8.04
CA GLU A 133 -14.48 20.52 6.89
C GLU A 133 -13.63 21.82 6.98
N LYS A 134 -12.97 22.02 8.10
CA LYS A 134 -12.03 23.14 8.25
C LYS A 134 -10.75 22.88 7.43
N SER A 135 -10.08 23.94 7.00
CA SER A 135 -8.80 23.83 6.33
C SER A 135 -7.80 23.01 7.16
N VAL A 136 -7.14 22.07 6.52
CA VAL A 136 -6.08 21.26 7.09
C VAL A 136 -4.74 21.83 6.64
N SER A 137 -3.89 22.19 7.59
CA SER A 137 -2.56 22.73 7.28
C SER A 137 -1.59 21.59 6.93
N TYR A 138 -0.77 21.82 5.91
CA TYR A 138 0.36 20.98 5.61
C TYR A 138 1.41 21.03 6.72
N ASP A 139 1.95 19.88 7.09
CA ASP A 139 3.01 19.75 8.11
C ASP A 139 4.18 18.92 7.59
N GLN A 140 5.20 19.57 7.08
CA GLN A 140 6.43 18.93 6.61
C GLN A 140 7.13 18.13 7.72
N SER A 141 7.05 18.59 8.96
CA SER A 141 7.72 17.92 10.09
C SER A 141 7.10 16.56 10.41
N PHE A 142 5.79 16.43 10.23
CA PHE A 142 5.09 15.15 10.33
C PHE A 142 5.63 14.15 9.31
N TYR A 143 5.70 14.54 8.04
CA TYR A 143 6.22 13.66 6.99
C TYR A 143 7.69 13.29 7.20
N GLY A 144 8.51 14.22 7.74
CA GLY A 144 9.88 13.93 8.15
C GLY A 144 9.96 12.83 9.20
N LYS A 145 9.11 12.89 10.23
CA LYS A 145 9.02 11.83 11.25
C LYS A 145 8.53 10.49 10.69
N CYS A 146 7.56 10.49 9.73
CA CYS A 146 7.17 9.26 9.05
C CYS A 146 8.37 8.61 8.35
N VAL A 147 9.16 9.40 7.62
CA VAL A 147 10.38 8.93 6.95
C VAL A 147 11.38 8.35 7.95
N ASP A 148 11.60 9.01 9.09
CA ASP A 148 12.51 8.53 10.14
C ASP A 148 12.03 7.19 10.73
N ASN A 149 10.77 7.10 11.09
CA ASN A 149 10.17 5.88 11.64
C ASN A 149 10.24 4.70 10.67
N ILE A 150 9.93 4.93 9.39
CA ILE A 150 10.01 3.89 8.36
C ILE A 150 11.48 3.47 8.14
N CYS A 151 12.42 4.44 8.12
CA CYS A 151 13.84 4.16 8.01
C CYS A 151 14.32 3.21 9.12
N ASP A 152 13.95 3.48 10.36
CA ASP A 152 14.36 2.67 11.50
C ASP A 152 13.72 1.27 11.47
N ALA A 153 12.50 1.16 10.95
CA ALA A 153 11.79 -0.11 10.82
C ALA A 153 12.36 -1.05 9.76
N VAL A 154 12.90 -0.52 8.65
CA VAL A 154 13.42 -1.36 7.56
C VAL A 154 14.90 -1.67 7.68
N LYS A 155 15.59 -1.14 8.69
CA LYS A 155 16.96 -1.55 8.99
C LYS A 155 17.00 -3.02 9.44
N GLY A 156 17.88 -3.80 8.81
CA GLY A 156 18.05 -5.21 9.16
C GLY A 156 16.83 -6.05 8.83
N ILE A 157 16.43 -6.08 7.57
CA ILE A 157 15.29 -6.89 7.09
C ILE A 157 15.45 -8.37 7.44
N TYR A 158 14.36 -8.95 7.97
CA TYR A 158 14.23 -10.37 8.24
C TYR A 158 13.07 -10.98 7.43
N PHE A 159 13.34 -12.02 6.68
CA PHE A 159 12.34 -12.72 5.86
C PHE A 159 11.51 -13.71 6.69
N ASN A 160 10.75 -13.20 7.65
CA ASN A 160 9.87 -14.01 8.49
C ASN A 160 8.54 -13.31 8.79
N GLN A 161 7.58 -14.08 9.28
CA GLN A 161 6.22 -13.61 9.56
C GLN A 161 6.17 -12.50 10.62
N ALA A 162 6.98 -12.61 11.66
CA ALA A 162 6.97 -11.62 12.74
C ALA A 162 7.44 -10.25 12.24
N TYR A 163 8.47 -10.21 11.40
CA TYR A 163 8.95 -8.97 10.78
C TYR A 163 7.90 -8.35 9.85
N LEU A 164 7.22 -9.17 9.03
CA LEU A 164 6.16 -8.66 8.15
C LEU A 164 5.00 -8.05 8.92
N ASN A 165 4.60 -8.65 10.02
CA ASN A 165 3.57 -8.06 10.88
C ASN A 165 4.03 -6.72 11.48
N SER A 166 5.28 -6.66 11.96
CA SER A 166 5.83 -5.42 12.52
C SER A 166 5.91 -4.29 11.50
N ILE A 167 6.34 -4.57 10.26
CA ILE A 167 6.39 -3.52 9.22
C ILE A 167 4.99 -3.07 8.82
N LEU A 168 4.00 -3.98 8.76
CA LEU A 168 2.60 -3.62 8.52
C LEU A 168 2.09 -2.65 9.59
N GLU A 169 2.31 -2.96 10.89
CA GLU A 169 1.89 -2.11 12.00
C GLU A 169 2.58 -0.72 11.96
N ILE A 170 3.87 -0.66 11.62
CA ILE A 170 4.60 0.60 11.50
C ILE A 170 4.09 1.44 10.33
N LEU A 171 3.83 0.83 9.16
CA LEU A 171 3.26 1.54 8.03
C LEU A 171 1.83 2.00 8.34
N GLU A 172 1.03 1.19 9.02
CA GLU A 172 -0.30 1.58 9.49
C GLU A 172 -0.23 2.80 10.39
N ALA A 173 0.63 2.74 11.41
CA ALA A 173 0.78 3.83 12.38
C ALA A 173 1.22 5.17 11.74
N ASN A 174 2.01 5.11 10.66
CA ASN A 174 2.57 6.31 10.02
C ASN A 174 1.81 6.80 8.79
N LEU A 175 1.13 5.91 8.04
CA LEU A 175 0.61 6.21 6.72
C LEU A 175 -0.92 6.15 6.61
N SER A 176 -1.66 5.80 7.67
CA SER A 176 -3.13 5.71 7.63
C SER A 176 -3.82 7.04 7.35
N PHE A 177 -3.18 8.18 7.66
CA PHE A 177 -3.71 9.53 7.39
C PHE A 177 -2.90 10.28 6.32
N VAL A 178 -2.09 9.55 5.53
CA VAL A 178 -1.37 10.07 4.37
C VAL A 178 -2.08 9.59 3.11
N PRO A 179 -2.53 10.45 2.21
CA PRO A 179 -3.20 10.00 0.98
C PRO A 179 -2.22 9.30 0.04
N SER A 180 -2.72 8.25 -0.63
CA SER A 180 -1.97 7.50 -1.64
C SER A 180 -1.71 8.32 -2.90
N SER A 181 -2.67 9.18 -3.30
CA SER A 181 -2.50 10.08 -4.42
C SER A 181 -1.88 11.41 -4.01
N THR A 182 -1.03 11.94 -4.90
CA THR A 182 -0.53 13.32 -4.87
C THR A 182 -1.06 14.11 -6.07
N SER A 183 -1.90 13.51 -6.91
CA SER A 183 -2.51 14.14 -8.09
C SER A 183 -3.73 14.96 -7.69
N GLU A 184 -3.80 16.19 -8.19
CA GLU A 184 -4.98 17.06 -8.02
C GLU A 184 -6.16 16.66 -8.92
N GLU A 185 -5.94 15.71 -9.83
CA GLU A 185 -6.98 15.17 -10.73
C GLU A 185 -7.76 14.01 -10.09
N GLU A 186 -7.33 13.55 -8.91
CA GLU A 186 -7.86 12.36 -8.23
C GLU A 186 -8.45 12.71 -6.86
N VAL A 187 -9.48 11.98 -6.46
CA VAL A 187 -10.00 12.03 -5.08
C VAL A 187 -8.99 11.34 -4.15
N ALA A 188 -8.50 12.05 -3.16
CA ALA A 188 -7.45 11.58 -2.27
C ALA A 188 -8.01 10.91 -1.01
N ASP A 189 -8.91 9.93 -1.15
CA ASP A 189 -9.66 9.29 -0.05
C ASP A 189 -9.19 7.87 0.31
N VAL A 190 -8.13 7.39 -0.32
CA VAL A 190 -7.46 6.15 0.04
C VAL A 190 -6.11 6.47 0.66
N SER A 191 -5.83 5.86 1.82
CA SER A 191 -4.56 6.07 2.50
C SER A 191 -3.39 5.39 1.78
N LEU A 192 -2.19 5.93 1.96
CA LEU A 192 -0.97 5.31 1.42
C LEU A 192 -0.72 3.93 2.05
N TYR A 193 -1.14 3.73 3.31
CA TYR A 193 -1.10 2.41 3.95
C TYR A 193 -2.01 1.40 3.26
N ASP A 194 -3.28 1.75 3.05
CA ASP A 194 -4.25 0.83 2.44
C ASP A 194 -3.86 0.47 1.00
N HIS A 195 -3.42 1.46 0.21
CA HIS A 195 -2.90 1.25 -1.13
C HIS A 195 -1.70 0.29 -1.14
N SER A 196 -0.69 0.56 -0.30
CA SER A 196 0.52 -0.28 -0.21
C SER A 196 0.21 -1.71 0.26
N LYS A 197 -0.69 -1.85 1.23
CA LYS A 197 -1.16 -3.15 1.74
C LYS A 197 -1.90 -3.94 0.65
N LEU A 198 -2.78 -3.28 -0.10
CA LEU A 198 -3.49 -3.92 -1.21
C LEU A 198 -2.51 -4.33 -2.32
N THR A 199 -1.58 -3.47 -2.69
CA THR A 199 -0.52 -3.78 -3.67
C THR A 199 0.29 -5.00 -3.23
N ALA A 200 0.72 -5.07 -1.98
CA ALA A 200 1.46 -6.22 -1.45
C ALA A 200 0.62 -7.51 -1.48
N ALA A 201 -0.66 -7.44 -1.11
CA ALA A 201 -1.56 -8.60 -1.14
C ALA A 201 -1.78 -9.11 -2.57
N MET A 202 -2.03 -8.21 -3.53
CA MET A 202 -2.17 -8.55 -4.95
C MET A 202 -0.88 -9.14 -5.50
N GLY A 203 0.28 -8.55 -5.17
CA GLY A 203 1.59 -9.07 -5.57
C GLY A 203 1.82 -10.51 -5.09
N CYS A 204 1.46 -10.82 -3.84
CA CYS A 204 1.54 -12.18 -3.31
C CYS A 204 0.64 -13.16 -4.07
N CYS A 205 -0.59 -12.76 -4.41
CA CYS A 205 -1.52 -13.60 -5.17
C CYS A 205 -0.98 -13.85 -6.59
N ILE A 206 -0.48 -12.81 -7.27
CA ILE A 206 0.10 -12.90 -8.61
C ILE A 206 1.32 -13.82 -8.62
N LEU A 207 2.25 -13.63 -7.67
CA LEU A 207 3.44 -14.50 -7.55
C LEU A 207 3.04 -15.96 -7.40
N GLN A 208 2.10 -16.28 -6.50
CA GLN A 208 1.66 -17.65 -6.28
C GLN A 208 0.96 -18.24 -7.51
N TYR A 209 0.20 -17.43 -8.23
CA TYR A 209 -0.41 -17.82 -9.49
C TYR A 209 0.64 -18.19 -10.53
N MET A 210 1.65 -17.34 -10.75
CA MET A 210 2.75 -17.57 -11.70
C MET A 210 3.56 -18.82 -11.32
N GLU A 211 3.92 -18.98 -10.03
CA GLU A 211 4.62 -20.18 -9.53
C GLU A 211 3.81 -21.48 -9.73
N THR A 212 2.50 -21.43 -9.50
CA THR A 212 1.61 -22.59 -9.68
C THR A 212 1.56 -23.02 -11.15
N ARG A 213 1.60 -22.07 -12.06
CA ARG A 213 1.64 -22.33 -13.52
C ARG A 213 3.04 -22.62 -14.04
N LYS A 214 4.08 -22.49 -13.19
CA LYS A 214 5.50 -22.62 -13.57
C LYS A 214 5.91 -21.62 -14.65
N GLU A 215 5.33 -20.46 -14.62
CA GLU A 215 5.68 -19.34 -15.50
C GLU A 215 6.79 -18.51 -14.84
N GLU A 216 7.94 -18.44 -15.50
CA GLU A 216 9.13 -17.75 -14.99
C GLU A 216 9.44 -16.47 -15.81
N ASP A 217 8.83 -16.31 -16.98
CA ASP A 217 8.97 -15.08 -17.78
C ASP A 217 7.91 -14.05 -17.39
N TYR A 218 8.18 -13.36 -16.28
CA TYR A 218 7.29 -12.30 -15.76
C TYR A 218 7.28 -11.08 -16.70
N TYR A 219 8.39 -10.81 -17.40
CA TYR A 219 8.45 -9.72 -18.38
C TYR A 219 7.43 -9.92 -19.50
N ASP A 220 7.49 -11.05 -20.17
CA ASP A 220 6.56 -11.32 -21.26
C ASP A 220 5.11 -11.33 -20.78
N ARG A 221 4.86 -12.04 -19.68
CA ARG A 221 3.51 -12.28 -19.17
C ARG A 221 2.84 -11.07 -18.56
N LEU A 222 3.56 -10.32 -17.72
CA LEU A 222 3.01 -9.25 -16.89
C LEU A 222 3.29 -7.84 -17.43
N PHE A 223 4.19 -7.71 -18.41
CA PHE A 223 4.50 -6.41 -18.98
C PHE A 223 4.17 -6.34 -20.48
N VAL A 224 4.67 -7.25 -21.30
CA VAL A 224 4.39 -7.25 -22.75
C VAL A 224 2.93 -7.61 -23.02
N HIS A 225 2.42 -8.64 -22.35
CA HIS A 225 1.06 -9.15 -22.50
C HIS A 225 0.15 -8.83 -21.29
N ALA A 226 0.40 -7.71 -20.59
CA ALA A 226 -0.34 -7.30 -19.41
C ALA A 226 -1.87 -7.26 -19.61
N GLN A 227 -2.33 -6.82 -20.79
CA GLN A 227 -3.76 -6.78 -21.08
C GLN A 227 -4.40 -8.18 -21.06
N GLN A 228 -3.72 -9.19 -21.57
CA GLN A 228 -4.21 -10.58 -21.51
C GLN A 228 -4.27 -11.09 -20.07
N PHE A 229 -3.30 -10.70 -19.24
CA PHE A 229 -3.28 -11.06 -17.84
C PHE A 229 -4.45 -10.44 -17.07
N TYR A 230 -4.83 -9.19 -17.35
CA TYR A 230 -6.00 -8.55 -16.71
C TYR A 230 -7.33 -9.25 -17.01
N ASP A 231 -7.43 -9.93 -18.15
CA ASP A 231 -8.62 -10.68 -18.54
C ASP A 231 -8.67 -12.10 -17.94
N GLU A 232 -7.61 -12.51 -17.22
CA GLU A 232 -7.54 -13.84 -16.61
C GLU A 232 -8.15 -13.92 -15.22
N LYS A 233 -8.69 -15.09 -14.91
CA LYS A 233 -9.11 -15.45 -13.54
C LYS A 233 -7.92 -15.97 -12.74
N ALA A 234 -6.99 -15.06 -12.38
CA ALA A 234 -5.73 -15.40 -11.73
C ALA A 234 -5.91 -15.68 -10.21
N PHE A 235 -6.92 -15.09 -9.55
CA PHE A 235 -7.19 -15.27 -8.14
C PHE A 235 -8.66 -15.08 -7.81
N LEU A 236 -9.06 -15.53 -6.63
CA LEU A 236 -10.42 -15.41 -6.11
C LEU A 236 -10.45 -14.37 -4.99
N LEU A 237 -11.34 -13.38 -5.12
CA LEU A 237 -11.72 -12.54 -3.98
C LEU A 237 -12.80 -13.28 -3.19
N TYR A 238 -12.52 -13.60 -1.94
CA TYR A 238 -13.43 -14.27 -1.02
C TYR A 238 -13.70 -13.39 0.19
N SER A 239 -14.97 -13.20 0.50
CA SER A 239 -15.41 -12.50 1.70
C SER A 239 -16.32 -13.41 2.51
N ILE A 240 -16.13 -13.43 3.83
CA ILE A 240 -16.98 -14.14 4.76
C ILE A 240 -17.40 -13.20 5.88
N ASP A 241 -18.67 -13.23 6.21
CA ASP A 241 -19.23 -12.62 7.40
C ASP A 241 -19.80 -13.71 8.31
N ILE A 242 -19.58 -13.58 9.60
CA ILE A 242 -20.12 -14.50 10.62
C ILE A 242 -21.05 -13.67 11.49
N SER A 243 -22.33 -13.79 11.22
CA SER A 243 -23.40 -13.18 12.02
C SER A 243 -23.83 -14.09 13.19
N GLY A 244 -24.49 -13.50 14.17
CA GLY A 244 -25.06 -14.25 15.32
C GLY A 244 -24.07 -14.66 16.40
N ILE A 245 -22.79 -14.23 16.34
CA ILE A 245 -21.81 -14.55 17.40
C ILE A 245 -22.28 -14.02 18.76
N GLN A 246 -22.84 -12.81 18.81
CA GLN A 246 -23.36 -12.25 20.06
C GLN A 246 -24.50 -13.07 20.61
N ASP A 247 -25.45 -13.45 19.78
CA ASP A 247 -26.57 -14.30 20.19
C ASP A 247 -26.09 -15.65 20.69
N PHE A 248 -25.11 -16.26 20.05
CA PHE A 248 -24.47 -17.48 20.49
C PHE A 248 -23.80 -17.30 21.86
N ILE A 249 -23.03 -16.24 22.08
CA ILE A 249 -22.35 -15.95 23.36
C ILE A 249 -23.38 -15.68 24.47
N TYR A 250 -24.45 -14.94 24.19
CA TYR A 250 -25.47 -14.63 25.18
C TYR A 250 -26.44 -15.77 25.48
N THR A 251 -26.54 -16.79 24.62
CA THR A 251 -27.31 -18.01 24.91
C THR A 251 -26.58 -18.96 25.84
N ILE A 252 -25.31 -18.76 26.12
CA ILE A 252 -24.52 -19.58 27.03
C ILE A 252 -24.84 -19.21 28.48
N THR A 253 -25.80 -19.87 29.07
CA THR A 253 -26.33 -19.59 30.42
C THR A 253 -25.80 -20.50 31.52
N SER A 254 -24.89 -21.45 31.22
CA SER A 254 -24.38 -22.43 32.20
C SER A 254 -22.86 -22.38 32.33
N GLU A 255 -22.35 -22.66 33.56
CA GLU A 255 -20.92 -22.78 33.85
C GLU A 255 -20.19 -23.81 32.97
N GLY A 256 -20.91 -24.85 32.54
CA GLY A 256 -20.35 -25.91 31.68
C GLY A 256 -20.08 -25.44 30.24
N ALA A 257 -20.87 -24.49 29.76
CA ALA A 257 -20.71 -23.93 28.40
C ALA A 257 -19.50 -22.98 28.28
N LEU A 258 -19.14 -22.27 29.35
CA LEU A 258 -17.91 -21.46 29.41
C LEU A 258 -16.63 -22.29 29.26
N LYS A 259 -16.65 -23.57 29.70
CA LYS A 259 -15.52 -24.49 29.50
C LYS A 259 -15.39 -24.99 28.07
N ALA A 260 -16.45 -25.03 27.31
CA ALA A 260 -16.45 -25.44 25.89
C ALA A 260 -15.94 -24.33 24.94
N LEU A 261 -15.82 -23.09 25.42
CA LEU A 261 -15.30 -21.94 24.65
C LEU A 261 -13.80 -21.70 24.89
N ARG A 262 -13.16 -22.47 25.74
CA ARG A 262 -11.70 -22.48 25.95
C ARG A 262 -11.06 -23.63 25.17
#